data_3a1a10a4840fbaa7a8b744ddab374c92
#
_entry.id   3a1a10a4840fbaa7a8b744ddab374c92
#
_cell.length_a   1.000
_cell.length_b   1.000
_cell.length_c   1.000
_cell.angle_alpha   90.00
_cell.angle_beta   90.00
_cell.angle_gamma   90.00
#
_symmetry.space_group_name_H-M   'P 1'
#
loop_
_entity.id
_entity.type
_entity.pdbx_description
1 polymer ?
#
loop_
_entity_poly.entity_id
_entity_poly.type
_entity_poly.pdbx_seq_one_letter_code
_entity_poly.pdbx_strand_id
1 'polypeptide(L)'
;MIYKRKTNKTTEKLLIDLKKHLSDIGFGVLWEMNFKDKFDEKGLEFDGDFKILEVCNPVKAHMVLNSNIDMGFFLPCKIAVFEHEGEIFIGMPEPTKMMSFAEQPSVGEMALEVETLLKSAIDKSL
;
A
#
# COMPACT_ATOMS: atom_id res chain seq x y z
N MET A 1 7.26 -5.04 10.73
CA MET A 1 6.12 -5.55 9.97
C MET A 1 5.34 -4.44 9.27
N ILE A 2 5.11 -3.35 9.91
CA ILE A 2 4.41 -2.18 9.36
C ILE A 2 5.40 -1.05 9.10
N TYR A 3 5.39 -0.53 7.87
CA TYR A 3 6.11 0.68 7.51
C TYR A 3 5.14 1.84 7.54
N LYS A 4 5.30 2.75 8.50
CA LYS A 4 4.36 3.86 8.72
C LYS A 4 5.12 5.18 8.84
N ARG A 5 4.62 6.22 8.18
CA ARG A 5 5.17 7.57 8.20
C ARG A 5 4.07 8.59 8.44
N LYS A 6 4.44 9.69 9.11
CA LYS A 6 3.56 10.83 9.33
C LYS A 6 3.87 11.93 8.32
N THR A 7 2.85 12.67 7.90
CA THR A 7 3.00 13.81 7.00
C THR A 7 2.27 15.04 7.53
N ASN A 8 2.72 16.21 7.09
CA ASN A 8 2.03 17.49 7.35
C ASN A 8 1.10 17.89 6.20
N LYS A 9 1.04 17.10 5.14
CA LYS A 9 0.13 17.33 4.00
C LYS A 9 -1.30 16.96 4.36
N THR A 10 -2.25 17.52 3.63
CA THR A 10 -3.63 17.03 3.67
C THR A 10 -3.71 15.64 3.05
N THR A 11 -4.75 14.88 3.39
CA THR A 11 -5.00 13.57 2.79
C THR A 11 -5.08 13.66 1.27
N GLU A 12 -5.76 14.68 0.74
CA GLU A 12 -5.93 14.89 -0.70
C GLU A 12 -4.59 15.13 -1.40
N LYS A 13 -3.76 16.00 -0.85
CA LYS A 13 -2.44 16.28 -1.43
C LYS A 13 -1.52 15.07 -1.36
N LEU A 14 -1.54 14.38 -0.23
CA LEU A 14 -0.76 13.15 -0.06
C LEU A 14 -1.12 12.11 -1.12
N LEU A 15 -2.42 11.91 -1.37
CA LEU A 15 -2.88 10.95 -2.38
C LEU A 15 -2.48 11.34 -3.79
N ILE A 16 -2.56 12.63 -4.14
CA ILE A 16 -2.12 13.11 -5.45
C ILE A 16 -0.63 12.82 -5.65
N ASP A 17 0.19 13.17 -4.67
CA ASP A 17 1.63 12.97 -4.74
C ASP A 17 2.00 11.49 -4.75
N LEU A 18 1.31 10.68 -3.94
CA LEU A 18 1.52 9.23 -3.90
C LEU A 18 1.23 8.58 -5.26
N LYS A 19 0.09 8.90 -5.86
CA LYS A 19 -0.29 8.35 -7.17
C LYS A 19 0.73 8.68 -8.24
N LYS A 20 1.26 9.89 -8.22
CA LYS A 20 2.32 10.31 -9.14
C LYS A 20 3.59 9.47 -8.94
N HIS A 21 4.05 9.35 -7.70
CA HIS A 21 5.29 8.60 -7.41
C HIS A 21 5.13 7.10 -7.65
N LEU A 22 3.93 6.55 -7.43
CA LEU A 22 3.64 5.16 -7.79
C LEU A 22 3.71 4.96 -9.30
N SER A 23 3.10 5.87 -10.06
CA SER A 23 3.14 5.81 -11.53
C SER A 23 4.58 5.86 -12.05
N ASP A 24 5.42 6.69 -11.45
CA ASP A 24 6.84 6.82 -11.85
C ASP A 24 7.63 5.52 -11.70
N ILE A 25 7.19 4.62 -10.84
CA ILE A 25 7.85 3.32 -10.61
C ILE A 25 7.05 2.13 -11.16
N GLY A 26 6.07 2.40 -12.01
CA GLY A 26 5.31 1.34 -12.70
C GLY A 26 4.15 0.75 -11.90
N PHE A 27 3.75 1.38 -10.80
CA PHE A 27 2.60 0.93 -10.02
C PHE A 27 1.36 1.75 -10.35
N GLY A 28 0.23 1.06 -10.50
CA GLY A 28 -1.09 1.68 -10.66
C GLY A 28 -1.97 1.40 -9.45
N VAL A 29 -2.93 2.28 -9.20
CA VAL A 29 -3.96 2.08 -8.18
C VAL A 29 -5.11 1.33 -8.84
N LEU A 30 -5.33 0.09 -8.40
CA LEU A 30 -6.40 -0.77 -8.92
C LEU A 30 -7.73 -0.49 -8.24
N TRP A 31 -7.68 -0.12 -6.98
CA TRP A 31 -8.86 0.05 -6.16
C TRP A 31 -8.58 0.96 -4.97
N GLU A 32 -9.58 1.73 -4.57
CA GLU A 32 -9.49 2.68 -3.47
C GLU A 32 -10.81 2.70 -2.73
N MET A 33 -10.75 2.71 -1.39
CA MET A 33 -11.92 2.78 -0.54
C MET A 33 -11.62 3.62 0.70
N ASN A 34 -12.63 4.39 1.16
CA ASN A 34 -12.59 5.05 2.46
C ASN A 34 -13.53 4.31 3.42
N PHE A 35 -12.99 3.73 4.48
CA PHE A 35 -13.81 3.04 5.48
C PHE A 35 -14.82 3.96 6.15
N LYS A 36 -14.47 5.24 6.30
CA LYS A 36 -15.42 6.22 6.87
C LYS A 36 -16.73 6.24 6.12
N ASP A 37 -16.70 6.18 4.80
CA ASP A 37 -17.93 6.16 3.98
C ASP A 37 -18.76 4.91 4.28
N LYS A 38 -18.13 3.77 4.47
CA LYS A 38 -18.82 2.53 4.81
C LYS A 38 -19.43 2.58 6.21
N PHE A 39 -18.71 3.18 7.17
CA PHE A 39 -19.22 3.35 8.52
C PHE A 39 -20.41 4.31 8.54
N ASP A 40 -20.32 5.41 7.80
CA ASP A 40 -21.40 6.39 7.69
C ASP A 40 -22.69 5.77 7.14
N GLU A 41 -22.55 4.88 6.13
CA GLU A 41 -23.70 4.16 5.56
C GLU A 41 -24.40 3.29 6.59
N LYS A 42 -23.71 2.82 7.61
CA LYS A 42 -24.25 1.96 8.66
C LYS A 42 -24.57 2.70 9.95
N GLY A 43 -24.41 4.02 9.98
CA GLY A 43 -24.63 4.83 11.17
C GLY A 43 -23.59 4.60 12.26
N LEU A 44 -22.39 4.14 11.90
CA LEU A 44 -21.30 3.90 12.84
C LEU A 44 -20.38 5.10 12.89
N GLU A 45 -20.05 5.57 14.09
CA GLU A 45 -19.16 6.71 14.27
C GLU A 45 -17.70 6.31 14.12
N PHE A 46 -16.95 7.10 13.37
CA PHE A 46 -15.50 6.93 13.21
C PHE A 46 -14.89 8.28 12.86
N ASP A 47 -13.89 8.69 13.63
CA ASP A 47 -13.25 9.99 13.44
C ASP A 47 -12.15 9.91 12.38
N GLY A 48 -12.23 10.81 11.40
CA GLY A 48 -11.24 10.93 10.34
C GLY A 48 -11.42 9.94 9.21
N ASP A 49 -10.64 10.11 8.17
CA ASP A 49 -10.62 9.21 7.02
C ASP A 49 -9.74 8.00 7.31
N PHE A 50 -10.09 6.87 6.71
CA PHE A 50 -9.22 5.71 6.67
C PHE A 50 -9.32 5.10 5.27
N LYS A 51 -8.35 5.46 4.42
CA LYS A 51 -8.37 5.06 3.01
C LYS A 51 -7.42 3.91 2.77
N ILE A 52 -7.89 2.92 2.02
CA ILE A 52 -7.09 1.79 1.54
C ILE A 52 -6.94 1.93 0.04
N LEU A 53 -5.70 1.82 -0.43
CA LEU A 53 -5.38 1.71 -1.85
C LEU A 53 -4.80 0.34 -2.11
N GLU A 54 -5.28 -0.33 -3.15
CA GLU A 54 -4.65 -1.54 -3.65
C GLU A 54 -3.85 -1.18 -4.89
N VAL A 55 -2.55 -1.42 -4.85
CA VAL A 55 -1.60 -1.00 -5.89
C VAL A 55 -0.91 -2.21 -6.50
N CYS A 56 -0.61 -2.13 -7.78
CA CYS A 56 -0.02 -3.24 -8.51
C CYS A 56 0.93 -2.75 -9.60
N ASN A 57 2.04 -3.46 -9.73
CA ASN A 57 2.88 -3.43 -10.91
C ASN A 57 2.62 -4.75 -11.64
N PRO A 58 1.90 -4.74 -12.78
CA PRO A 58 1.50 -5.98 -13.44
C PRO A 58 2.66 -6.88 -13.86
N VAL A 59 3.79 -6.31 -14.25
CA VAL A 59 4.97 -7.08 -14.66
C VAL A 59 5.52 -7.86 -13.47
N LYS A 60 5.63 -7.21 -12.32
CA LYS A 60 6.13 -7.85 -11.10
C LYS A 60 5.13 -8.87 -10.55
N ALA A 61 3.84 -8.57 -10.59
CA ALA A 61 2.80 -9.50 -10.17
C ALA A 61 2.82 -10.76 -11.05
N HIS A 62 3.00 -10.60 -12.34
CA HIS A 62 3.10 -11.73 -13.28
C HIS A 62 4.29 -12.63 -12.93
N MET A 63 5.45 -12.04 -12.63
CA MET A 63 6.65 -12.78 -12.23
C MET A 63 6.43 -13.54 -10.91
N VAL A 64 5.83 -12.89 -9.92
CA VAL A 64 5.58 -13.50 -8.61
C VAL A 64 4.62 -14.68 -8.74
N LEU A 65 3.51 -14.50 -9.45
CA LEU A 65 2.51 -15.57 -9.63
C LEU A 65 3.04 -16.75 -10.41
N ASN A 66 3.92 -16.52 -11.38
CA ASN A 66 4.59 -17.59 -12.10
C ASN A 66 5.62 -18.35 -11.24
N SER A 67 6.18 -17.69 -10.24
CA SER A 67 7.11 -18.34 -9.30
C SER A 67 6.38 -19.13 -8.22
N ASN A 68 5.27 -18.59 -7.71
CA ASN A 68 4.49 -19.26 -6.67
C ASN A 68 3.07 -18.68 -6.69
N ILE A 69 2.12 -19.48 -7.15
CA ILE A 69 0.72 -19.05 -7.32
C ILE A 69 0.07 -18.63 -5.99
N ASP A 70 0.50 -19.20 -4.87
CA ASP A 70 -0.06 -18.88 -3.56
C ASP A 70 0.28 -17.43 -3.12
N MET A 71 1.27 -16.81 -3.74
CA MET A 71 1.56 -15.40 -3.48
C MET A 71 0.41 -14.49 -3.88
N GLY A 72 -0.49 -14.97 -4.75
CA GLY A 72 -1.70 -14.25 -5.12
C GLY A 72 -2.61 -13.90 -3.95
N PHE A 73 -2.54 -14.65 -2.85
CA PHE A 73 -3.30 -14.32 -1.64
C PHE A 73 -2.84 -13.00 -1.00
N PHE A 74 -1.65 -12.53 -1.33
CA PHE A 74 -1.06 -11.30 -0.78
C PHE A 74 -1.01 -10.16 -1.80
N LEU A 75 -1.61 -10.36 -2.97
CA LEU A 75 -1.67 -9.35 -4.03
C LEU A 75 -3.12 -8.89 -4.21
N PRO A 76 -3.37 -7.64 -4.60
CA PRO A 76 -2.39 -6.56 -4.79
C PRO A 76 -1.80 -6.07 -3.46
N CYS A 77 -0.73 -5.26 -3.55
CA CYS A 77 -0.16 -4.64 -2.36
C CYS A 77 -1.10 -3.55 -1.82
N LYS A 78 -1.11 -3.40 -0.50
CA LYS A 78 -1.98 -2.46 0.20
C LYS A 78 -1.16 -1.27 0.70
N ILE A 79 -1.71 -0.06 0.51
CA ILE A 79 -1.23 1.16 1.17
C ILE A 79 -2.43 1.77 1.90
N ALA A 80 -2.23 2.16 3.16
CA ALA A 80 -3.25 2.85 3.96
C ALA A 80 -2.86 4.30 4.16
N VAL A 81 -3.83 5.20 4.01
CA VAL A 81 -3.70 6.63 4.29
C VAL A 81 -4.83 7.00 5.24
N PHE A 82 -4.48 7.50 6.42
CA PHE A 82 -5.51 7.73 7.43
C PHE A 82 -5.18 8.91 8.34
N GLU A 83 -6.22 9.46 8.93
CA GLU A 83 -6.13 10.44 9.98
C GLU A 83 -6.42 9.78 11.32
N HIS A 84 -5.56 10.03 12.29
CA HIS A 84 -5.72 9.51 13.64
C HIS A 84 -5.23 10.55 14.65
N GLU A 85 -6.10 10.90 15.58
CA GLU A 85 -5.81 11.90 16.61
C GLU A 85 -5.28 13.23 16.04
N GLY A 86 -5.88 13.66 14.92
CA GLY A 86 -5.52 14.92 14.26
C GLY A 86 -4.27 14.87 13.40
N GLU A 87 -3.61 13.73 13.29
CA GLU A 87 -2.42 13.54 12.49
C GLU A 87 -2.68 12.64 11.29
N ILE A 88 -1.97 12.86 10.20
CA ILE A 88 -2.13 12.10 8.96
C ILE A 88 -0.94 11.16 8.76
N PHE A 89 -1.26 9.90 8.54
CA PHE A 89 -0.30 8.81 8.36
C PHE A 89 -0.48 8.13 7.03
N ILE A 90 0.62 7.57 6.54
CA ILE A 90 0.64 6.67 5.40
C ILE A 90 1.52 5.48 5.74
N GLY A 91 1.12 4.30 5.31
CA GLY A 91 1.91 3.11 5.58
C GLY A 91 1.45 1.90 4.81
N MET A 92 2.17 0.83 5.02
CA MET A 92 1.90 -0.46 4.38
C MET A 92 2.46 -1.61 5.23
N PRO A 93 1.87 -2.81 5.12
CA PRO A 93 2.55 -4.00 5.63
C PRO A 93 3.77 -4.27 4.75
N GLU A 94 4.87 -4.68 5.35
CA GLU A 94 6.12 -4.92 4.60
C GLU A 94 6.04 -6.23 3.82
N PRO A 95 6.13 -6.19 2.48
CA PRO A 95 6.04 -7.40 1.64
C PRO A 95 7.02 -8.50 2.02
N THR A 96 8.25 -8.16 2.42
CA THR A 96 9.25 -9.14 2.82
C THR A 96 8.80 -9.96 4.02
N LYS A 97 8.08 -9.33 4.96
CA LYS A 97 7.57 -10.01 6.15
C LYS A 97 6.34 -10.84 5.83
N MET A 98 5.45 -10.34 5.01
CA MET A 98 4.24 -11.04 4.62
C MET A 98 4.53 -12.29 3.78
N MET A 99 5.54 -12.24 2.93
CA MET A 99 5.88 -13.31 2.00
C MET A 99 7.00 -14.24 2.51
N SER A 100 7.47 -14.06 3.74
CA SER A 100 8.59 -14.81 4.30
C SER A 100 8.33 -16.32 4.39
N PHE A 101 7.07 -16.75 4.50
CA PHE A 101 6.71 -18.16 4.57
C PHE A 101 6.99 -18.94 3.28
N ALA A 102 7.15 -18.25 2.16
CA ALA A 102 7.35 -18.91 0.87
C ALA A 102 8.67 -19.68 0.78
N GLU A 103 9.67 -19.27 1.55
CA GLU A 103 11.00 -19.90 1.60
C GLU A 103 11.68 -20.07 0.23
N GLN A 104 11.25 -19.30 -0.78
CA GLN A 104 11.83 -19.30 -2.12
C GLN A 104 12.69 -18.04 -2.29
N PRO A 105 14.01 -18.18 -2.57
CA PRO A 105 14.87 -17.02 -2.76
C PRO A 105 14.36 -16.04 -3.82
N SER A 106 13.80 -16.54 -4.92
CA SER A 106 13.25 -15.67 -5.98
C SER A 106 12.07 -14.84 -5.50
N VAL A 107 11.20 -15.41 -4.66
CA VAL A 107 10.07 -14.67 -4.07
C VAL A 107 10.56 -13.62 -3.09
N GLY A 108 11.55 -13.97 -2.25
CA GLY A 108 12.17 -13.04 -1.31
C GLY A 108 12.81 -11.85 -2.00
N GLU A 109 13.51 -12.07 -3.10
CA GLU A 109 14.12 -11.01 -3.91
C GLU A 109 13.07 -10.08 -4.51
N MET A 110 11.99 -10.63 -5.06
CA MET A 110 10.89 -9.85 -5.62
C MET A 110 10.15 -9.06 -4.54
N ALA A 111 9.92 -9.66 -3.38
CA ALA A 111 9.29 -8.98 -2.25
C ALA A 111 10.14 -7.80 -1.78
N LEU A 112 11.46 -7.96 -1.69
CA LEU A 112 12.36 -6.88 -1.31
C LEU A 112 12.38 -5.76 -2.34
N GLU A 113 12.39 -6.09 -3.62
CA GLU A 113 12.35 -5.11 -4.70
C GLU A 113 11.08 -4.27 -4.63
N VAL A 114 9.92 -4.92 -4.52
CA VAL A 114 8.62 -4.25 -4.39
C VAL A 114 8.58 -3.37 -3.14
N GLU A 115 9.02 -3.90 -2.01
CA GLU A 115 9.05 -3.16 -0.75
C GLU A 115 9.92 -1.91 -0.85
N THR A 116 11.10 -2.02 -1.45
CA THR A 116 12.02 -0.89 -1.64
C THR A 116 11.39 0.19 -2.51
N LEU A 117 10.76 -0.20 -3.60
CA LEU A 117 10.07 0.73 -4.51
C LEU A 117 8.90 1.44 -3.82
N LEU A 118 8.07 0.71 -3.11
CA LEU A 118 6.90 1.28 -2.43
C LEU A 118 7.30 2.20 -1.27
N LYS A 119 8.31 1.84 -0.50
CA LYS A 119 8.86 2.71 0.54
C LYS A 119 9.38 4.02 -0.04
N SER A 120 10.08 3.94 -1.17
CA SER A 120 10.57 5.12 -1.88
C SER A 120 9.42 6.03 -2.32
N ALA A 121 8.35 5.46 -2.90
CA ALA A 121 7.20 6.24 -3.32
C ALA A 121 6.50 6.92 -2.12
N ILE A 122 6.35 6.19 -1.02
CA ILE A 122 5.78 6.74 0.21
C ILE A 122 6.65 7.91 0.72
N ASP A 123 7.95 7.70 0.83
CA ASP A 123 8.85 8.72 1.37
C ASP A 123 8.88 9.99 0.51
N LYS A 124 8.84 9.84 -0.81
CA LYS A 124 8.78 10.98 -1.73
C LYS A 124 7.45 11.73 -1.65
N SER A 125 6.42 11.11 -1.15
CA SER A 125 5.08 11.69 -1.05
C SER A 125 4.87 12.52 0.21
N LEU A 126 5.72 12.37 1.21
CA LEU A 126 5.59 13.09 2.48
C LEU A 126 5.84 14.61 2.32
#